data_893a9a5fed9133ec05fd4d7395fb675e
#
_entry.id   893a9a5fed9133ec05fd4d7395fb675e
#
_cell.length_a   1.000
_cell.length_b   1.000
_cell.length_c   1.000
_cell.angle_alpha   90.00
_cell.angle_beta   90.00
_cell.angle_gamma   90.00
#
_symmetry.space_group_name_H-M   'P 1'
#
loop_
_entity.id
_entity.type
_entity.pdbx_description
1 polymer ?
#
loop_
_entity_poly.entity_id
_entity_poly.type
_entity_poly.pdbx_seq_one_letter_code
_entity_poly.pdbx_strand_id
1 'polypeptide(L)'
;IKDENDWKMWYVSCEGWLHPDLPTYNIKLATSQDGIHWEQNGTVCLDFKDDNETALARPCVQKENGLYRMWISYKTKQQAYRIGYAESRDGIKWDRMDDEVGITVSDDGWDSEMIEYPYVFNHKGKKYMAYNGNGYGTNGAGLAVLE
;
A
#
# COMPACT_ATOMS: atom_id res chain seq x y z
N ILE A 1 -3.41 -12.73 -2.74
CA ILE A 1 -2.48 -13.76 -3.22
C ILE A 1 -2.87 -15.15 -2.70
N LYS A 2 -2.57 -16.19 -3.44
CA LYS A 2 -2.66 -17.57 -2.94
C LYS A 2 -1.38 -17.89 -2.19
N ASP A 3 -1.51 -18.34 -0.94
CA ASP A 3 -0.39 -18.64 -0.05
C ASP A 3 -0.53 -20.06 0.49
N GLU A 4 0.26 -20.99 -0.05
CA GLU A 4 0.15 -22.42 0.24
C GLU A 4 -1.27 -22.96 0.03
N ASN A 5 -2.01 -23.15 1.13
CA ASN A 5 -3.37 -23.71 1.10
C ASN A 5 -4.47 -22.64 1.18
N ASP A 6 -4.12 -21.41 1.53
CA ASP A 6 -5.06 -20.32 1.80
C ASP A 6 -4.86 -19.16 0.85
N TRP A 7 -5.93 -18.38 0.67
CA TRP A 7 -5.87 -17.09 0.01
C TRP A 7 -5.82 -15.97 1.05
N LYS A 8 -4.98 -14.96 0.82
CA LYS A 8 -4.88 -13.77 1.64
C LYS A 8 -5.17 -12.53 0.80
N MET A 9 -5.98 -11.63 1.33
CA MET A 9 -6.30 -10.35 0.74
C MET A 9 -6.11 -9.25 1.79
N TRP A 10 -5.21 -8.32 1.50
CA TRP A 10 -5.06 -7.10 2.28
C TRP A 10 -5.93 -6.03 1.64
N TYR A 11 -6.81 -5.41 2.41
CA TYR A 11 -7.78 -4.47 1.91
C TYR A 11 -7.86 -3.22 2.77
N VAL A 12 -8.28 -2.12 2.14
CA VAL A 12 -8.53 -0.84 2.80
C VAL A 12 -9.83 -0.92 3.59
N SER A 13 -9.78 -0.51 4.85
CA SER A 13 -10.96 -0.44 5.73
C SER A 13 -11.13 0.96 6.29
N CYS A 14 -12.33 1.51 6.19
CA CYS A 14 -12.67 2.77 6.84
C CYS A 14 -12.79 2.54 8.34
N GLU A 15 -12.00 3.28 9.13
CA GLU A 15 -12.02 3.20 10.59
C GLU A 15 -12.90 4.27 11.22
N GLY A 16 -13.09 5.38 10.54
CA GLY A 16 -13.87 6.50 11.03
C GLY A 16 -13.75 7.73 10.15
N TRP A 17 -14.15 8.86 10.72
CA TRP A 17 -14.16 10.15 10.05
C TRP A 17 -13.56 11.19 10.99
N LEU A 18 -12.55 11.92 10.56
CA LEU A 18 -12.00 13.06 11.31
C LEU A 18 -12.97 14.26 11.27
N HIS A 19 -13.65 14.42 10.15
CA HIS A 19 -14.81 15.30 9.96
C HIS A 19 -15.61 14.81 8.73
N PRO A 20 -16.81 15.36 8.43
CA PRO A 20 -17.73 14.77 7.45
C PRO A 20 -17.12 14.40 6.09
N ASP A 21 -16.07 15.10 5.68
CA ASP A 21 -15.46 14.91 4.36
C ASP A 21 -14.07 14.23 4.42
N LEU A 22 -13.61 13.80 5.60
CA LEU A 22 -12.28 13.20 5.75
C LEU A 22 -12.36 11.84 6.46
N PRO A 23 -12.60 10.76 5.73
CA PRO A 23 -12.52 9.41 6.25
C PRO A 23 -11.08 9.01 6.56
N THR A 24 -10.92 8.13 7.54
CA THR A 24 -9.65 7.51 7.90
C THR A 24 -9.64 6.05 7.49
N TYR A 25 -8.49 5.56 7.00
CA TYR A 25 -8.37 4.20 6.48
C TYR A 25 -7.13 3.51 7.00
N ASN A 26 -7.27 2.24 7.38
CA ASN A 26 -6.14 1.34 7.61
C ASN A 26 -6.22 0.08 6.73
N ILE A 27 -5.25 -0.82 6.87
CA ILE A 27 -5.17 -2.05 6.10
C ILE A 27 -5.52 -3.24 6.98
N LYS A 28 -6.53 -4.01 6.55
CA LYS A 28 -6.96 -5.25 7.19
C LYS A 28 -6.72 -6.48 6.32
N LEU A 29 -6.77 -7.65 6.95
CA LEU A 29 -6.64 -8.95 6.30
C LEU A 29 -8.01 -9.62 6.19
N ALA A 30 -8.25 -10.21 5.03
CA ALA A 30 -9.25 -11.25 4.84
C ALA A 30 -8.58 -12.53 4.35
N THR A 31 -9.11 -13.68 4.75
CA THR A 31 -8.63 -15.00 4.34
C THR A 31 -9.71 -15.78 3.62
N SER A 32 -9.32 -16.74 2.76
CA SER A 32 -10.25 -17.61 2.06
C SER A 32 -9.61 -18.94 1.75
N GLN A 33 -10.41 -20.01 1.74
CA GLN A 33 -9.98 -21.35 1.32
C GLN A 33 -10.11 -21.54 -0.20
N ASP A 34 -11.01 -20.83 -0.85
CA ASP A 34 -11.36 -21.04 -2.26
C ASP A 34 -11.12 -19.81 -3.16
N GLY A 35 -10.78 -18.65 -2.56
CA GLY A 35 -10.61 -17.37 -3.25
C GLY A 35 -11.92 -16.67 -3.65
N ILE A 36 -13.08 -17.24 -3.23
CA ILE A 36 -14.43 -16.73 -3.53
C ILE A 36 -15.13 -16.27 -2.25
N HIS A 37 -15.13 -17.14 -1.23
CA HIS A 37 -15.72 -16.85 0.07
C HIS A 37 -14.66 -16.34 1.02
N TRP A 38 -14.81 -15.10 1.53
CA TRP A 38 -13.79 -14.40 2.31
C TRP A 38 -14.24 -14.18 3.74
N GLU A 39 -13.39 -14.56 4.68
CA GLU A 39 -13.54 -14.29 6.10
C GLU A 39 -12.87 -12.97 6.47
N GLN A 40 -13.65 -12.01 6.95
CA GLN A 40 -13.21 -10.68 7.37
C GLN A 40 -13.34 -10.58 8.90
N ASN A 41 -12.31 -10.97 9.62
CA ASN A 41 -12.31 -11.00 11.10
C ASN A 41 -11.90 -9.66 11.73
N GLY A 42 -11.74 -8.60 10.93
CA GLY A 42 -11.32 -7.28 11.40
C GLY A 42 -9.85 -7.19 11.79
N THR A 43 -9.03 -8.17 11.43
CA THR A 43 -7.59 -8.17 11.75
C THR A 43 -6.90 -7.00 11.07
N VAL A 44 -6.44 -6.03 11.87
CA VAL A 44 -5.63 -4.91 11.39
C VAL A 44 -4.21 -5.40 11.14
N CYS A 45 -3.74 -5.23 9.92
CA CYS A 45 -2.38 -5.58 9.50
C CYS A 45 -1.43 -4.40 9.54
N LEU A 46 -1.90 -3.26 9.08
CA LEU A 46 -1.12 -2.03 9.09
C LEU A 46 -2.01 -0.88 9.55
N ASP A 47 -1.56 -0.16 10.56
CA ASP A 47 -2.25 0.97 11.15
C ASP A 47 -1.41 2.24 11.02
N PHE A 48 -1.95 3.37 11.47
CA PHE A 48 -1.28 4.65 11.48
C PHE A 48 0.00 4.60 12.32
N LYS A 49 1.04 5.28 11.87
CA LYS A 49 2.26 5.46 12.66
C LYS A 49 2.05 6.39 13.85
N ASP A 50 1.22 7.40 13.65
CA ASP A 50 0.92 8.44 14.63
C ASP A 50 -0.42 9.13 14.32
N ASP A 51 -0.81 10.07 15.18
CA ASP A 51 -2.05 10.85 15.04
C ASP A 51 -2.06 11.80 13.84
N ASN A 52 -0.95 11.95 13.13
CA ASN A 52 -0.84 12.80 11.96
C ASN A 52 -1.27 12.06 10.67
N GLU A 53 -1.10 10.74 10.63
CA GLU A 53 -1.58 9.95 9.50
C GLU A 53 -3.11 9.89 9.44
N THR A 54 -3.64 9.90 8.24
CA THR A 54 -5.09 9.89 8.01
C THR A 54 -5.57 8.79 7.10
N ALA A 55 -4.69 8.24 6.28
CA ALA A 55 -5.07 7.17 5.37
C ALA A 55 -3.89 6.28 5.00
N LEU A 56 -4.15 4.97 5.02
CA LEU A 56 -3.37 3.94 4.34
C LEU A 56 -4.26 3.31 3.27
N ALA A 57 -3.79 3.25 2.03
CA ALA A 57 -4.61 2.82 0.91
C ALA A 57 -3.83 1.97 -0.11
N ARG A 58 -4.59 1.22 -0.91
CA ARG A 58 -4.06 0.48 -2.07
C ARG A 58 -2.85 -0.41 -1.75
N PRO A 59 -2.95 -1.37 -0.82
CA PRO A 59 -1.87 -2.32 -0.56
C PRO A 59 -1.61 -3.17 -1.80
N CYS A 60 -0.36 -3.19 -2.25
CA CYS A 60 0.15 -4.11 -3.25
C CYS A 60 1.13 -5.06 -2.57
N VAL A 61 0.80 -6.35 -2.50
CA VAL A 61 1.59 -7.34 -1.75
C VAL A 61 2.21 -8.36 -2.69
N GLN A 62 3.48 -8.65 -2.48
CA GLN A 62 4.19 -9.78 -3.09
C GLN A 62 4.76 -10.68 -2.00
N LYS A 63 4.85 -11.98 -2.27
CA LYS A 63 5.57 -12.95 -1.42
C LYS A 63 6.72 -13.53 -2.21
N GLU A 64 7.94 -13.35 -1.72
CA GLU A 64 9.18 -13.86 -2.34
C GLU A 64 10.07 -14.45 -1.25
N ASN A 65 10.55 -15.68 -1.45
CA ASN A 65 11.45 -16.37 -0.51
C ASN A 65 10.94 -16.41 0.95
N GLY A 66 9.61 -16.61 1.11
CA GLY A 66 8.99 -16.68 2.44
C GLY A 66 8.76 -15.33 3.12
N LEU A 67 9.08 -14.21 2.47
CA LEU A 67 8.89 -12.86 2.98
C LEU A 67 7.79 -12.15 2.18
N TYR A 68 6.83 -11.56 2.88
CA TYR A 68 5.83 -10.68 2.29
C TYR A 68 6.37 -9.26 2.27
N ARG A 69 6.18 -8.59 1.13
CA ARG A 69 6.50 -7.17 0.94
C ARG A 69 5.24 -6.45 0.52
N MET A 70 4.95 -5.33 1.17
CA MET A 70 3.77 -4.51 0.89
C MET A 70 4.22 -3.11 0.53
N TRP A 71 3.71 -2.62 -0.59
CA TRP A 71 3.75 -1.20 -0.96
C TRP A 71 2.35 -0.63 -0.75
N ILE A 72 2.27 0.54 -0.14
CA ILE A 72 1.02 1.22 0.19
C ILE A 72 1.07 2.67 -0.22
N SER A 73 -0.08 3.30 -0.33
CA SER A 73 -0.18 4.77 -0.31
C SER A 73 -0.52 5.22 1.09
N TYR A 74 0.19 6.21 1.61
CA TYR A 74 -0.15 6.84 2.89
C TYR A 74 -0.21 8.36 2.76
N LYS A 75 -1.03 9.01 3.55
CA LYS A 75 -1.07 10.48 3.65
C LYS A 75 -1.24 10.93 5.09
N THR A 76 -0.85 12.18 5.34
CA THR A 76 -0.99 12.83 6.63
C THR A 76 -1.93 14.04 6.56
N LYS A 77 -2.16 14.69 7.69
CA LYS A 77 -2.92 15.95 7.75
C LYS A 77 -2.27 17.08 6.96
N GLN A 78 -0.94 17.07 6.81
CA GLN A 78 -0.16 18.13 6.15
C GLN A 78 0.46 17.69 4.82
N GLN A 79 0.49 16.39 4.51
CA GLN A 79 1.17 15.88 3.34
C GLN A 79 0.22 15.05 2.49
N ALA A 80 0.19 15.34 1.19
CA ALA A 80 -0.48 14.51 0.20
C ALA A 80 0.15 13.11 0.11
N TYR A 81 -0.45 12.21 -0.64
CA TYR A 81 -0.02 10.81 -0.70
C TYR A 81 1.46 10.63 -1.02
N ARG A 82 2.05 9.67 -0.32
CA ARG A 82 3.37 9.08 -0.57
C ARG A 82 3.22 7.58 -0.68
N ILE A 83 4.20 6.94 -1.28
CA ILE A 83 4.30 5.48 -1.30
C ILE A 83 5.14 5.05 -0.09
N GLY A 84 4.59 4.13 0.69
CA GLY A 84 5.25 3.52 1.84
C GLY A 84 5.57 2.05 1.56
N TYR A 85 6.38 1.46 2.45
CA TYR A 85 6.84 0.10 2.35
C TYR A 85 6.78 -0.62 3.70
N ALA A 86 6.45 -1.91 3.67
CA ALA A 86 6.46 -2.75 4.86
C ALA A 86 6.82 -4.20 4.50
N GLU A 87 7.41 -4.93 5.47
CA GLU A 87 7.72 -6.35 5.37
C GLU A 87 7.02 -7.16 6.47
N SER A 88 6.76 -8.44 6.16
CA SER A 88 6.15 -9.38 7.11
C SER A 88 6.59 -10.81 6.82
N ARG A 89 6.75 -11.61 7.88
CA ARG A 89 7.01 -13.05 7.76
C ARG A 89 5.74 -13.89 7.75
N ASP A 90 4.65 -13.40 8.29
CA ASP A 90 3.38 -14.12 8.43
C ASP A 90 2.22 -13.50 7.62
N GLY A 91 2.42 -12.29 7.10
CA GLY A 91 1.41 -11.50 6.40
C GLY A 91 0.37 -10.86 7.31
N ILE A 92 0.59 -10.90 8.64
CA ILE A 92 -0.31 -10.36 9.67
C ILE A 92 0.36 -9.21 10.41
N LYS A 93 1.57 -9.46 10.92
CA LYS A 93 2.39 -8.45 11.60
C LYS A 93 3.38 -7.87 10.62
N TRP A 94 3.38 -6.56 10.49
CA TRP A 94 4.16 -5.84 9.49
C TRP A 94 5.11 -4.84 10.13
N ASP A 95 6.37 -4.89 9.72
CA ASP A 95 7.38 -3.89 10.07
C ASP A 95 7.39 -2.83 8.95
N ARG A 96 6.99 -1.60 9.30
CA ARG A 96 6.87 -0.50 8.36
C ARG A 96 8.18 0.25 8.22
N MET A 97 8.67 0.35 6.98
CA MET A 97 10.00 0.82 6.60
C MET A 97 9.91 1.80 5.41
N ASP A 98 9.11 2.87 5.55
CA ASP A 98 8.81 3.78 4.44
C ASP A 98 10.06 4.42 3.81
N ASP A 99 11.12 4.62 4.61
CA ASP A 99 12.38 5.18 4.13
C ASP A 99 13.13 4.23 3.15
N GLU A 100 12.75 2.95 3.11
CA GLU A 100 13.33 1.95 2.23
C GLU A 100 12.52 1.72 0.95
N VAL A 101 11.47 2.50 0.71
CA VAL A 101 10.62 2.33 -0.47
C VAL A 101 11.34 2.59 -1.80
N GLY A 102 12.41 3.39 -1.78
CA GLY A 102 13.26 3.68 -2.94
C GLY A 102 12.67 4.67 -3.95
N ILE A 103 11.52 5.29 -3.66
CA ILE A 103 10.89 6.29 -4.52
C ILE A 103 10.30 7.43 -3.68
N THR A 104 10.43 8.65 -4.17
CA THR A 104 9.80 9.84 -3.59
C THR A 104 9.25 10.72 -4.70
N VAL A 105 8.57 11.81 -4.34
CA VAL A 105 8.13 12.84 -5.29
C VAL A 105 9.32 13.47 -5.99
N SER A 106 9.13 13.90 -7.22
CA SER A 106 10.11 14.70 -7.97
C SER A 106 10.18 16.14 -7.44
N ASP A 107 11.27 16.83 -7.73
CA ASP A 107 11.42 18.23 -7.35
C ASP A 107 10.41 19.12 -8.08
N ASP A 108 10.06 18.77 -9.30
CA ASP A 108 9.05 19.45 -10.12
C ASP A 108 8.30 18.46 -11.05
N GLY A 109 7.25 18.96 -11.71
CA GLY A 109 6.53 18.21 -12.73
C GLY A 109 5.29 17.48 -12.24
N TRP A 110 4.93 16.42 -12.95
CA TRP A 110 3.65 15.73 -12.84
C TRP A 110 3.49 14.87 -11.58
N ASP A 111 4.56 14.58 -10.86
CA ASP A 111 4.60 13.78 -9.61
C ASP A 111 5.33 14.48 -8.45
N SER A 112 5.41 15.84 -8.51
CA SER A 112 6.12 16.63 -7.50
C SER A 112 5.34 16.89 -6.21
N GLU A 113 4.01 16.76 -6.24
CA GLU A 113 3.15 17.02 -5.08
C GLU A 113 2.76 15.73 -4.37
N MET A 114 2.49 14.66 -5.13
CA MET A 114 2.10 13.35 -4.61
C MET A 114 2.46 12.23 -5.55
N ILE A 115 2.71 11.06 -4.97
CA ILE A 115 2.80 9.76 -5.64
C ILE A 115 1.95 8.74 -4.89
N GLU A 116 1.20 7.90 -5.62
CA GLU A 116 0.27 6.99 -4.98
C GLU A 116 -0.11 5.78 -5.84
N TYR A 117 -0.86 4.87 -5.23
CA TYR A 117 -1.46 3.68 -5.85
C TYR A 117 -0.43 2.78 -6.52
N PRO A 118 0.59 2.34 -5.76
CA PRO A 118 1.64 1.48 -6.28
C PRO A 118 1.07 0.15 -6.75
N TYR A 119 1.48 -0.26 -7.94
CA TYR A 119 1.29 -1.61 -8.44
C TYR A 119 2.64 -2.19 -8.83
N VAL A 120 3.12 -3.14 -8.03
CA VAL A 120 4.45 -3.74 -8.20
C VAL A 120 4.32 -5.08 -8.92
N PHE A 121 5.13 -5.27 -9.95
CA PHE A 121 5.13 -6.50 -10.75
C PHE A 121 6.53 -6.85 -11.27
N ASN A 122 6.73 -8.13 -11.56
CA ASN A 122 7.97 -8.63 -12.16
C ASN A 122 7.79 -8.80 -13.67
N HIS A 123 8.74 -8.32 -14.46
CA HIS A 123 8.79 -8.53 -15.89
C HIS A 123 10.22 -8.71 -16.38
N LYS A 124 10.49 -9.80 -17.13
CA LYS A 124 11.81 -10.12 -17.69
C LYS A 124 12.98 -10.02 -16.69
N GLY A 125 12.74 -10.53 -15.46
CA GLY A 125 13.75 -10.56 -14.39
C GLY A 125 13.99 -9.23 -13.68
N LYS A 126 13.21 -8.20 -13.98
CA LYS A 126 13.24 -6.91 -13.28
C LYS A 126 11.93 -6.68 -12.53
N LYS A 127 12.00 -5.93 -11.45
CA LYS A 127 10.83 -5.49 -10.67
C LYS A 127 10.47 -4.06 -11.06
N TYR A 128 9.20 -3.85 -11.34
CA TYR A 128 8.65 -2.56 -11.74
C TYR A 128 7.56 -2.12 -10.78
N MET A 129 7.38 -0.82 -10.67
CA MET A 129 6.26 -0.20 -9.97
C MET A 129 5.56 0.78 -10.90
N ALA A 130 4.30 0.54 -11.21
CA ALA A 130 3.42 1.56 -11.80
C ALA A 130 2.80 2.37 -10.67
N TYR A 131 2.71 3.69 -10.82
CA TYR A 131 2.14 4.59 -9.80
C TYR A 131 1.50 5.83 -10.45
N ASN A 132 0.63 6.49 -9.71
CA ASN A 132 0.02 7.75 -10.10
C ASN A 132 0.81 8.92 -9.53
N GLY A 133 0.84 10.04 -10.26
CA GLY A 133 1.35 11.33 -9.82
C GLY A 133 0.24 12.25 -9.34
N ASN A 134 0.50 13.57 -9.42
CA ASN A 134 -0.34 14.65 -8.92
C ASN A 134 -1.81 14.51 -9.34
N GLY A 135 -2.71 14.91 -8.42
CA GLY A 135 -4.14 14.92 -8.68
C GLY A 135 -4.74 13.53 -8.95
N TYR A 136 -4.26 12.51 -8.23
CA TYR A 136 -4.72 11.12 -8.37
C TYR A 136 -4.48 10.54 -9.77
N GLY A 137 -3.36 10.95 -10.39
CA GLY A 137 -2.99 10.54 -11.74
C GLY A 137 -3.59 11.40 -12.85
N THR A 138 -4.29 12.49 -12.52
CA THR A 138 -4.79 13.44 -13.55
C THR A 138 -3.66 14.02 -14.38
N ASN A 139 -2.51 14.25 -13.76
CA ASN A 139 -1.33 14.83 -14.40
C ASN A 139 -0.38 13.77 -15.01
N GLY A 140 -0.62 12.49 -14.72
CA GLY A 140 0.18 11.40 -15.29
C GLY A 140 0.34 10.20 -14.37
N ALA A 141 0.86 9.12 -14.95
CA ALA A 141 1.26 7.90 -14.26
C ALA A 141 2.68 7.52 -14.66
N GLY A 142 3.44 6.98 -13.70
CA GLY A 142 4.84 6.61 -13.86
C GLY A 142 5.11 5.13 -13.83
N LEU A 143 6.29 4.77 -14.29
CA LEU A 143 6.85 3.44 -14.18
C LEU A 143 8.27 3.54 -13.62
N ALA A 144 8.45 3.12 -12.38
CA ALA A 144 9.76 2.97 -11.76
C ALA A 144 10.29 1.55 -11.94
N VAL A 145 11.60 1.38 -11.93
CA VAL A 145 12.28 0.09 -11.96
C VAL A 145 13.21 -0.03 -10.76
N LEU A 146 13.19 -1.18 -10.10
CA LEU A 146 14.17 -1.50 -9.06
C LEU A 146 15.45 -1.96 -9.74
N GLU A 147 16.54 -1.26 -9.48
CA GLU A 147 17.89 -1.56 -9.95
C GLU A 147 18.67 -2.46 -8.98
#